data_9129eba61a9a29ed6263202004928c09
#
_entry.id   9129eba61a9a29ed6263202004928c09
#
_cell.length_a   1.000
_cell.length_b   1.000
_cell.length_c   1.000
_cell.angle_alpha   90.00
_cell.angle_beta   90.00
_cell.angle_gamma   90.00
#
_symmetry.space_group_name_H-M   'P 1'
#
loop_
_entity.id
_entity.type
_entity.pdbx_description
1 polymer ?
#
loop_
_entity_poly.entity_id
_entity_poly.type
_entity_poly.pdbx_seq_one_letter_code
_entity_poly.pdbx_strand_id
1 'polypeptide(L)'
;MKKNLLVYLFAACCTGSVFTACSSDDDNAAVVFPIDQEIAGKYKGTLVVQVDGTQLGGPVAQQIQIEKASDNSINLSMKDFSFMNIPVGDVNLNNCQLVEAANGYTFTGTTAIDVTGMLTADVNASGALVGGAIKIVMDINAKLGSTDQKVNVVYEGTRLSGTESSEAKILSFTFDAADGVVVEQPVIDEESHTIKFVVAEDVTPEQLSAMVPTIKISEKATVEPGNGVAQDFSNGKVVKYTVIAEDGTAVVYSASAQTMLNYDFENWSYDTSLYPEEDKIHMVEGWASCNNAVALIKKMGALGGIQYDGEYPVRPSSDAYTGNFSALLEGVDTKGGTMMGAKVPKVTAATVFLGSFNAFAGMKDPMKTTSFGVMYTQQPDRVTGYYKYTPGKEFYNAAGELQEGKTDECALSAVLYEVESEEETLDGSNIYTSEKIVAQAVLKNGNEVTEFTPFELKLNYVKEYDPSKKYKLAVIFSASADGAAYNAAVGSKLLIDDVTIVNR
;
A
#
# COMPACT_ATOMS: atom_id res chain seq x y z
N MET A 1 -21.39 -6.82 39.07
CA MET A 1 -22.65 -7.41 39.55
C MET A 1 -23.76 -7.49 38.49
N LYS A 2 -23.87 -6.58 37.51
CA LYS A 2 -24.90 -6.67 36.45
C LYS A 2 -24.66 -7.78 35.41
N LYS A 3 -23.40 -8.17 35.11
CA LYS A 3 -23.10 -9.25 34.14
C LYS A 3 -23.55 -10.65 34.60
N ASN A 4 -23.47 -10.92 35.89
CA ASN A 4 -23.83 -12.24 36.41
C ASN A 4 -25.35 -12.48 36.48
N LEU A 5 -26.17 -11.42 36.54
CA LEU A 5 -27.60 -11.50 36.56
C LEU A 5 -28.20 -11.97 35.21
N LEU A 6 -27.55 -11.51 34.10
CA LEU A 6 -27.98 -11.89 32.75
C LEU A 6 -27.72 -13.39 32.46
N VAL A 7 -26.59 -13.92 32.92
CA VAL A 7 -26.20 -15.33 32.79
C VAL A 7 -27.19 -16.26 33.52
N TYR A 8 -27.68 -15.87 34.72
CA TYR A 8 -28.66 -16.64 35.47
C TYR A 8 -30.06 -16.58 34.83
N LEU A 9 -30.42 -15.49 34.16
CA LEU A 9 -31.70 -15.37 33.49
C LEU A 9 -31.80 -16.30 32.27
N PHE A 10 -30.74 -16.44 31.49
CA PHE A 10 -30.67 -17.36 30.35
C PHE A 10 -30.59 -18.83 30.74
N ALA A 11 -29.89 -19.15 31.85
CA ALA A 11 -29.78 -20.53 32.34
C ALA A 11 -31.15 -21.11 32.78
N ALA A 12 -32.07 -20.26 33.23
CA ALA A 12 -33.42 -20.68 33.63
C ALA A 12 -34.37 -21.00 32.45
N CYS A 13 -34.09 -20.49 31.24
CA CYS A 13 -34.93 -20.74 30.07
C CYS A 13 -34.58 -22.03 29.30
N CYS A 14 -33.43 -22.64 29.54
CA CYS A 14 -32.95 -23.83 28.82
C CYS A 14 -33.38 -25.16 29.44
N THR A 15 -34.07 -25.20 30.58
CA THR A 15 -34.64 -26.43 31.18
C THR A 15 -36.08 -26.57 30.75
N GLY A 16 -36.29 -27.02 29.50
CA GLY A 16 -37.63 -27.28 28.96
C GLY A 16 -38.26 -28.53 29.57
N SER A 17 -39.31 -28.36 30.31
CA SER A 17 -40.26 -29.44 30.68
C SER A 17 -41.24 -29.70 29.55
N VAL A 18 -41.24 -30.91 29.05
CA VAL A 18 -42.25 -31.42 28.14
C VAL A 18 -43.55 -31.57 28.92
N PHE A 19 -44.53 -30.71 28.64
CA PHE A 19 -45.91 -30.96 29.10
C PHE A 19 -46.75 -31.43 27.92
N THR A 20 -47.16 -32.72 27.97
CA THR A 20 -48.27 -33.24 27.19
C THR A 20 -49.58 -32.81 27.86
N ALA A 21 -50.33 -31.95 27.23
CA ALA A 21 -51.73 -31.72 27.57
C ALA A 21 -52.61 -32.05 26.35
N CYS A 22 -53.33 -33.11 26.43
CA CYS A 22 -54.48 -33.33 25.58
C CYS A 22 -55.70 -32.58 26.16
N SER A 23 -56.29 -31.67 25.37
CA SER A 23 -57.79 -31.53 25.39
C SER A 23 -58.18 -30.80 24.09
N SER A 24 -59.20 -31.40 23.48
CA SER A 24 -59.93 -30.92 22.35
C SER A 24 -60.60 -29.59 22.60
N ASP A 25 -60.55 -28.64 21.68
CA ASP A 25 -61.62 -28.02 20.94
C ASP A 25 -61.09 -26.92 20.00
N ASP A 26 -61.71 -26.86 18.83
CA ASP A 26 -61.44 -25.98 17.72
C ASP A 26 -61.44 -24.49 18.10
N ASP A 27 -60.26 -23.89 18.02
CA ASP A 27 -60.06 -22.53 17.55
C ASP A 27 -58.51 -22.39 17.28
N ASN A 28 -58.10 -22.79 16.09
CA ASN A 28 -56.72 -22.66 15.64
C ASN A 28 -56.46 -21.20 15.23
N ALA A 29 -56.59 -20.28 16.20
CA ALA A 29 -56.05 -18.92 16.01
C ALA A 29 -54.54 -19.04 15.92
N ALA A 30 -53.99 -18.81 14.75
CA ALA A 30 -52.53 -18.79 14.53
C ALA A 30 -51.93 -17.84 15.58
N VAL A 31 -50.97 -18.33 16.37
CA VAL A 31 -50.28 -17.53 17.37
C VAL A 31 -49.51 -16.47 16.63
N VAL A 32 -49.88 -15.20 16.83
CA VAL A 32 -49.20 -14.03 16.24
C VAL A 32 -48.30 -13.42 17.31
N PHE A 33 -47.00 -13.48 17.06
CA PHE A 33 -46.01 -12.86 17.96
C PHE A 33 -45.76 -11.39 17.59
N PRO A 34 -45.43 -10.50 18.54
CA PRO A 34 -45.16 -9.08 18.31
C PRO A 34 -43.72 -8.88 17.71
N ILE A 35 -43.45 -9.57 16.59
CA ILE A 35 -42.11 -9.66 16.01
C ILE A 35 -41.57 -8.27 15.63
N ASP A 36 -42.38 -7.46 14.93
CA ASP A 36 -41.96 -6.15 14.46
C ASP A 36 -41.64 -5.14 15.58
N GLN A 37 -42.35 -5.28 16.71
CA GLN A 37 -42.24 -4.36 17.85
C GLN A 37 -41.11 -4.79 18.81
N GLU A 38 -41.00 -6.09 19.11
CA GLU A 38 -40.16 -6.57 20.20
C GLU A 38 -38.91 -7.34 19.76
N ILE A 39 -38.93 -7.95 18.57
CA ILE A 39 -37.93 -8.93 18.14
C ILE A 39 -37.13 -8.43 16.92
N ALA A 40 -37.82 -8.01 15.85
CA ALA A 40 -37.15 -7.59 14.64
C ALA A 40 -36.26 -6.37 14.85
N GLY A 41 -35.14 -6.32 14.17
CA GLY A 41 -34.16 -5.23 14.25
C GLY A 41 -32.73 -5.74 14.24
N LYS A 42 -31.79 -4.80 14.41
CA LYS A 42 -30.37 -5.09 14.52
C LYS A 42 -30.00 -5.38 15.98
N TYR A 43 -29.09 -6.32 16.15
CA TYR A 43 -28.52 -6.69 17.46
C TYR A 43 -27.00 -6.54 17.39
N LYS A 44 -26.43 -5.85 18.36
CA LYS A 44 -24.98 -5.75 18.55
C LYS A 44 -24.55 -6.71 19.65
N GLY A 45 -23.54 -7.53 19.37
CA GLY A 45 -23.07 -8.52 20.32
C GLY A 45 -21.67 -9.04 20.01
N THR A 46 -21.33 -10.14 20.66
CA THR A 46 -20.04 -10.82 20.48
C THR A 46 -20.24 -12.32 20.26
N LEU A 47 -19.37 -12.88 19.42
CA LEU A 47 -19.23 -14.32 19.20
C LEU A 47 -18.07 -14.88 20.02
N VAL A 48 -18.26 -16.02 20.63
CA VAL A 48 -17.18 -16.87 21.18
C VAL A 48 -17.18 -18.18 20.42
N VAL A 49 -16.04 -18.55 19.85
CA VAL A 49 -15.91 -19.77 19.04
C VAL A 49 -15.06 -20.81 19.76
N GLN A 50 -15.52 -22.05 19.78
CA GLN A 50 -14.78 -23.21 20.28
C GLN A 50 -14.71 -24.26 19.17
N VAL A 51 -13.53 -24.86 18.99
CA VAL A 51 -13.32 -25.99 18.07
C VAL A 51 -12.86 -27.19 18.89
N ASP A 52 -13.56 -28.29 18.73
CA ASP A 52 -13.31 -29.54 19.51
C ASP A 52 -13.20 -29.29 21.02
N GLY A 53 -14.00 -28.35 21.53
CA GLY A 53 -14.06 -27.97 22.94
C GLY A 53 -12.98 -26.99 23.40
N THR A 54 -12.11 -26.54 22.52
CA THR A 54 -11.07 -25.51 22.82
C THR A 54 -11.47 -24.15 22.25
N GLN A 55 -11.51 -23.13 23.10
CA GLN A 55 -11.80 -21.77 22.63
C GLN A 55 -10.67 -21.26 21.74
N LEU A 56 -11.03 -20.75 20.57
CA LEU A 56 -10.11 -20.13 19.62
C LEU A 56 -10.29 -18.61 19.61
N GLY A 57 -9.23 -17.92 20.00
CA GLY A 57 -9.21 -16.45 20.05
C GLY A 57 -10.06 -15.83 21.15
N GLY A 58 -10.21 -14.50 21.12
CA GLY A 58 -11.09 -13.74 21.99
C GLY A 58 -12.51 -13.62 21.42
N PRO A 59 -13.43 -12.98 22.19
CA PRO A 59 -14.77 -12.63 21.67
C PRO A 59 -14.66 -11.73 20.44
N VAL A 60 -15.37 -12.07 19.37
CA VAL A 60 -15.43 -11.30 18.11
C VAL A 60 -16.71 -10.48 18.09
N ALA A 61 -16.60 -9.17 17.88
CA ALA A 61 -17.76 -8.30 17.72
C ALA A 61 -18.51 -8.64 16.43
N GLN A 62 -19.83 -8.79 16.52
CA GLN A 62 -20.68 -9.13 15.39
C GLN A 62 -22.05 -8.48 15.50
N GLN A 63 -22.54 -7.95 14.39
CA GLN A 63 -23.92 -7.49 14.26
C GLN A 63 -24.78 -8.60 13.64
N ILE A 64 -25.99 -8.77 14.16
CA ILE A 64 -27.00 -9.67 13.60
C ILE A 64 -28.25 -8.86 13.26
N GLN A 65 -28.85 -9.13 12.09
CA GLN A 65 -30.14 -8.61 11.69
C GLN A 65 -31.20 -9.68 11.89
N ILE A 66 -32.34 -9.34 12.53
CA ILE A 66 -33.54 -10.19 12.64
C ILE A 66 -34.65 -9.51 11.88
N GLU A 67 -35.34 -10.29 11.02
CA GLU A 67 -36.48 -9.85 10.25
C GLU A 67 -37.66 -10.83 10.46
N LYS A 68 -38.89 -10.31 10.37
CA LYS A 68 -40.08 -11.12 10.38
C LYS A 68 -40.17 -11.99 9.11
N ALA A 69 -40.26 -13.29 9.25
CA ALA A 69 -40.52 -14.22 8.15
C ALA A 69 -42.00 -14.54 8.01
N SER A 70 -42.70 -14.76 9.13
CA SER A 70 -44.15 -14.96 9.23
C SER A 70 -44.64 -14.45 10.59
N ASP A 71 -45.91 -14.68 10.91
CA ASP A 71 -46.49 -14.27 12.21
C ASP A 71 -45.90 -15.04 13.42
N ASN A 72 -45.20 -16.15 13.17
CA ASN A 72 -44.61 -17.00 14.20
C ASN A 72 -43.17 -17.43 13.88
N SER A 73 -42.52 -16.81 12.89
CA SER A 73 -41.14 -17.13 12.52
C SER A 73 -40.31 -15.92 12.14
N ILE A 74 -39.00 -16.04 12.29
CA ILE A 74 -38.00 -15.01 12.01
C ILE A 74 -36.95 -15.52 11.05
N ASN A 75 -36.36 -14.59 10.29
CA ASN A 75 -35.10 -14.78 9.59
C ASN A 75 -34.01 -14.06 10.37
N LEU A 76 -32.86 -14.69 10.49
CA LEU A 76 -31.69 -14.14 11.14
C LEU A 76 -30.55 -14.14 10.15
N SER A 77 -29.87 -13.00 9.99
CA SER A 77 -28.73 -12.87 9.10
C SER A 77 -27.53 -12.21 9.79
N MET A 78 -26.35 -12.72 9.44
CA MET A 78 -25.05 -12.21 9.83
C MET A 78 -24.28 -11.96 8.54
N LYS A 79 -23.93 -10.72 8.27
CA LYS A 79 -23.28 -10.30 7.02
C LYS A 79 -21.77 -10.33 7.13
N ASP A 80 -21.09 -10.64 6.01
CA ASP A 80 -19.64 -10.57 5.83
C ASP A 80 -18.85 -11.20 6.98
N PHE A 81 -19.36 -12.31 7.53
CA PHE A 81 -18.71 -12.97 8.65
C PHE A 81 -17.34 -13.52 8.23
N SER A 82 -16.32 -13.21 9.01
CA SER A 82 -15.00 -13.80 8.88
C SER A 82 -14.49 -14.26 10.23
N PHE A 83 -13.76 -15.37 10.25
CA PHE A 83 -13.15 -15.90 11.45
C PHE A 83 -11.69 -16.27 11.19
N MET A 84 -10.76 -15.78 12.03
CA MET A 84 -9.32 -16.00 11.90
C MET A 84 -8.78 -15.72 10.48
N ASN A 85 -9.23 -14.62 9.86
CA ASN A 85 -8.93 -14.21 8.47
C ASN A 85 -9.47 -15.15 7.37
N ILE A 86 -10.33 -16.11 7.71
CA ILE A 86 -11.07 -16.93 6.74
C ILE A 86 -12.40 -16.23 6.47
N PRO A 87 -12.67 -15.75 5.26
CA PRO A 87 -13.96 -15.18 4.91
C PRO A 87 -15.00 -16.32 4.81
N VAL A 88 -15.95 -16.33 5.71
CA VAL A 88 -17.08 -17.30 5.69
C VAL A 88 -18.24 -16.76 4.84
N GLY A 89 -18.37 -15.42 4.74
CA GLY A 89 -19.44 -14.76 4.03
C GLY A 89 -20.70 -14.59 4.86
N ASP A 90 -21.86 -14.53 4.19
CA ASP A 90 -23.15 -14.34 4.85
C ASP A 90 -23.68 -15.65 5.47
N VAL A 91 -24.03 -15.60 6.75
CA VAL A 91 -24.68 -16.71 7.45
C VAL A 91 -26.15 -16.37 7.67
N ASN A 92 -27.06 -17.16 7.10
CA ASN A 92 -28.49 -16.91 7.16
C ASN A 92 -29.23 -18.13 7.76
N LEU A 93 -30.03 -17.88 8.80
CA LEU A 93 -30.97 -18.82 9.37
C LEU A 93 -32.37 -18.36 9.00
N ASN A 94 -33.05 -19.11 8.13
CA ASN A 94 -34.33 -18.71 7.61
C ASN A 94 -35.49 -19.51 8.28
N ASN A 95 -36.62 -18.84 8.44
CA ASN A 95 -37.86 -19.43 8.98
C ASN A 95 -37.69 -20.11 10.35
N CYS A 96 -36.87 -19.52 11.23
CA CYS A 96 -36.69 -19.97 12.60
C CYS A 96 -38.02 -19.82 13.36
N GLN A 97 -38.60 -20.94 13.78
CA GLN A 97 -39.88 -20.95 14.48
C GLN A 97 -39.71 -20.42 15.89
N LEU A 98 -40.54 -19.44 16.27
CA LEU A 98 -40.61 -18.89 17.61
C LEU A 98 -41.50 -19.74 18.50
N VAL A 99 -41.09 -19.90 19.74
CA VAL A 99 -41.87 -20.54 20.80
C VAL A 99 -41.86 -19.60 22.01
N GLU A 100 -43.03 -19.35 22.59
CA GLU A 100 -43.16 -18.56 23.80
C GLU A 100 -42.50 -19.26 24.99
N ALA A 101 -41.77 -18.50 25.77
CA ALA A 101 -41.07 -18.91 26.99
C ALA A 101 -41.49 -18.02 28.15
N ALA A 102 -41.16 -18.42 29.39
CA ALA A 102 -41.64 -17.73 30.62
C ALA A 102 -41.28 -16.22 30.66
N ASN A 103 -40.18 -15.79 30.01
CA ASN A 103 -39.71 -14.41 30.03
C ASN A 103 -39.32 -13.88 28.64
N GLY A 104 -39.92 -14.42 27.56
CA GLY A 104 -39.60 -14.03 26.19
C GLY A 104 -39.84 -15.12 25.18
N TYR A 105 -38.94 -15.32 24.25
CA TYR A 105 -39.09 -16.24 23.13
C TYR A 105 -37.86 -17.12 22.96
N THR A 106 -38.06 -18.37 22.50
CA THR A 106 -36.98 -19.23 22.04
C THR A 106 -37.20 -19.57 20.56
N PHE A 107 -36.13 -19.94 19.88
CA PHE A 107 -36.17 -20.36 18.49
C PHE A 107 -35.14 -21.43 18.17
N THR A 108 -35.37 -22.16 17.11
CA THR A 108 -34.38 -23.07 16.50
C THR A 108 -34.36 -22.86 15.01
N GLY A 109 -33.21 -23.10 14.42
CA GLY A 109 -33.01 -22.98 12.97
C GLY A 109 -31.82 -23.79 12.50
N THR A 110 -31.81 -24.11 11.22
CA THR A 110 -30.70 -24.82 10.58
C THR A 110 -30.29 -24.13 9.30
N THR A 111 -29.00 -24.17 8.97
CA THR A 111 -28.47 -23.72 7.68
C THR A 111 -27.24 -24.51 7.31
N ALA A 112 -26.89 -24.50 6.02
CA ALA A 112 -25.64 -25.04 5.54
C ALA A 112 -24.75 -23.91 5.00
N ILE A 113 -23.47 -24.01 5.23
CA ILE A 113 -22.44 -23.09 4.72
C ILE A 113 -21.58 -23.87 3.73
N ASP A 114 -21.35 -23.29 2.55
CA ASP A 114 -20.44 -23.84 1.54
C ASP A 114 -19.55 -22.71 1.01
N VAL A 115 -18.30 -22.74 1.44
CA VAL A 115 -17.22 -21.88 0.89
C VAL A 115 -16.44 -22.74 -0.08
N THR A 116 -16.75 -22.60 -1.36
CA THR A 116 -16.28 -23.44 -2.47
C THR A 116 -14.79 -23.81 -2.37
N GLY A 117 -14.52 -25.10 -2.20
CA GLY A 117 -13.17 -25.68 -2.14
C GLY A 117 -12.42 -25.50 -0.81
N MET A 118 -13.02 -24.83 0.19
CA MET A 118 -12.37 -24.58 1.48
C MET A 118 -13.13 -25.19 2.67
N LEU A 119 -14.42 -24.90 2.81
CA LEU A 119 -15.20 -25.23 4.00
C LEU A 119 -16.62 -25.60 3.62
N THR A 120 -17.12 -26.73 4.13
CA THR A 120 -18.57 -27.01 4.19
C THR A 120 -18.98 -27.20 5.65
N ALA A 121 -20.19 -26.74 6.03
CA ALA A 121 -20.63 -26.88 7.40
C ALA A 121 -22.15 -26.98 7.50
N ASP A 122 -22.64 -27.87 8.36
CA ASP A 122 -24.03 -27.94 8.79
C ASP A 122 -24.19 -27.26 10.14
N VAL A 123 -25.04 -26.24 10.20
CA VAL A 123 -25.27 -25.39 11.38
C VAL A 123 -26.63 -25.73 11.99
N ASN A 124 -26.63 -26.07 13.27
CA ASN A 124 -27.83 -26.19 14.09
C ASN A 124 -27.81 -25.08 15.14
N ALA A 125 -28.75 -24.17 15.09
CA ALA A 125 -28.83 -23.04 15.99
C ALA A 125 -30.06 -23.15 16.93
N SER A 126 -29.85 -22.77 18.18
CA SER A 126 -30.90 -22.51 19.16
C SER A 126 -30.68 -21.14 19.79
N GLY A 127 -31.75 -20.39 20.03
CA GLY A 127 -31.63 -19.06 20.60
C GLY A 127 -32.76 -18.71 21.56
N ALA A 128 -32.51 -17.72 22.39
CA ALA A 128 -33.44 -17.12 23.32
C ALA A 128 -33.41 -15.60 23.21
N LEU A 129 -34.57 -14.97 23.29
CA LEU A 129 -34.81 -13.53 23.23
C LEU A 129 -35.54 -13.12 24.52
N VAL A 130 -34.91 -12.22 25.30
CA VAL A 130 -35.45 -11.80 26.60
C VAL A 130 -35.19 -10.29 26.77
N GLY A 131 -36.23 -9.45 26.81
CA GLY A 131 -36.13 -8.03 27.11
C GLY A 131 -35.15 -7.26 26.20
N GLY A 132 -35.14 -7.59 24.91
CA GLY A 132 -34.20 -6.98 23.95
C GLY A 132 -32.78 -7.59 23.94
N ALA A 133 -32.48 -8.54 24.82
CA ALA A 133 -31.26 -9.33 24.76
C ALA A 133 -31.47 -10.61 23.94
N ILE A 134 -30.42 -11.06 23.25
CA ILE A 134 -30.44 -12.32 22.50
C ILE A 134 -29.20 -13.15 22.88
N LYS A 135 -29.44 -14.47 23.00
CA LYS A 135 -28.36 -15.45 23.04
C LYS A 135 -28.63 -16.53 22.01
N ILE A 136 -27.62 -16.87 21.22
CA ILE A 136 -27.69 -17.95 20.23
C ILE A 136 -26.55 -18.91 20.50
N VAL A 137 -26.85 -20.20 20.47
CA VAL A 137 -25.87 -21.28 20.48
C VAL A 137 -25.96 -22.00 19.15
N MET A 138 -24.85 -22.12 18.45
CA MET A 138 -24.75 -22.81 17.17
C MET A 138 -23.81 -24.00 17.32
N ASP A 139 -24.32 -25.18 17.08
CA ASP A 139 -23.55 -26.43 16.97
C ASP A 139 -23.31 -26.69 15.47
N ILE A 140 -22.07 -26.73 15.08
CA ILE A 140 -21.64 -26.74 13.69
C ILE A 140 -20.78 -27.97 13.44
N ASN A 141 -21.19 -28.81 12.49
CA ASN A 141 -20.36 -29.88 11.94
C ASN A 141 -19.64 -29.31 10.69
N ALA A 142 -18.40 -28.95 10.83
CA ALA A 142 -17.60 -28.33 9.76
C ALA A 142 -16.65 -29.36 9.15
N LYS A 143 -16.43 -29.23 7.83
CA LYS A 143 -15.43 -29.99 7.09
C LYS A 143 -14.49 -29.01 6.39
N LEU A 144 -13.25 -28.96 6.85
CA LEU A 144 -12.17 -28.15 6.27
C LEU A 144 -11.27 -29.07 5.42
N GLY A 145 -11.43 -29.00 4.10
CA GLY A 145 -10.81 -29.96 3.20
C GLY A 145 -11.26 -31.42 3.49
N SER A 146 -10.37 -32.25 4.04
CA SER A 146 -10.66 -33.65 4.42
C SER A 146 -10.87 -33.85 5.93
N THR A 147 -10.81 -32.79 6.75
CA THR A 147 -10.84 -32.90 8.22
C THR A 147 -12.18 -32.45 8.75
N ASP A 148 -12.85 -33.34 9.49
CA ASP A 148 -14.10 -33.04 10.19
C ASP A 148 -13.79 -32.38 11.53
N GLN A 149 -14.52 -31.31 11.87
CA GLN A 149 -14.36 -30.54 13.11
C GLN A 149 -15.74 -30.24 13.72
N LYS A 150 -15.82 -30.25 15.04
CA LYS A 150 -16.96 -29.78 15.77
C LYS A 150 -16.73 -28.37 16.27
N VAL A 151 -17.53 -27.43 15.77
CA VAL A 151 -17.44 -26.03 16.15
C VAL A 151 -18.68 -25.64 16.94
N ASN A 152 -18.49 -25.06 18.12
CA ASN A 152 -19.55 -24.46 18.92
C ASN A 152 -19.34 -22.95 18.93
N VAL A 153 -20.39 -22.20 18.58
CA VAL A 153 -20.38 -20.74 18.57
C VAL A 153 -21.48 -20.22 19.49
N VAL A 154 -21.12 -19.36 20.41
CA VAL A 154 -22.08 -18.67 21.28
C VAL A 154 -22.06 -17.18 20.93
N TYR A 155 -23.24 -16.67 20.55
CA TYR A 155 -23.47 -15.24 20.35
C TYR A 155 -24.31 -14.69 21.50
N GLU A 156 -23.87 -13.55 22.06
CA GLU A 156 -24.65 -12.79 23.03
C GLU A 156 -24.70 -11.33 22.58
N GLY A 157 -25.93 -10.75 22.51
CA GLY A 157 -26.14 -9.42 22.00
C GLY A 157 -27.37 -8.71 22.56
N THR A 158 -27.49 -7.42 22.22
CA THR A 158 -28.63 -6.59 22.59
C THR A 158 -29.20 -5.89 21.36
N ARG A 159 -30.53 -5.76 21.34
CA ARG A 159 -31.26 -5.06 20.28
C ARG A 159 -30.88 -3.58 20.29
N LEU A 160 -30.61 -3.03 19.11
CA LEU A 160 -30.37 -1.61 18.91
C LEU A 160 -31.70 -0.86 18.85
N SER A 161 -31.70 0.39 19.33
CA SER A 161 -32.86 1.28 19.29
C SER A 161 -33.10 1.88 17.90
N GLY A 162 -32.07 1.83 17.03
CA GLY A 162 -32.06 2.45 15.71
C GLY A 162 -31.60 3.91 15.73
N THR A 163 -31.15 4.41 16.89
CA THR A 163 -30.59 5.76 17.04
C THR A 163 -29.07 5.75 17.25
N GLU A 164 -28.47 4.57 17.33
CA GLU A 164 -27.04 4.37 17.50
C GLU A 164 -26.28 4.81 16.24
N SER A 165 -25.12 5.43 16.44
CA SER A 165 -24.23 5.85 15.36
C SER A 165 -23.59 4.65 14.67
N SER A 166 -23.58 4.64 13.33
CA SER A 166 -22.80 3.69 12.51
C SER A 166 -21.40 4.20 12.18
N GLU A 167 -20.99 5.36 12.71
CA GLU A 167 -19.72 5.96 12.38
C GLU A 167 -18.55 5.24 13.08
N ALA A 168 -17.73 4.54 12.28
CA ALA A 168 -16.58 3.75 12.72
C ALA A 168 -15.27 4.30 12.10
N LYS A 169 -14.85 5.51 12.50
CA LYS A 169 -13.68 6.19 11.92
C LYS A 169 -12.57 6.40 12.91
N ILE A 170 -11.33 6.36 12.41
CA ILE A 170 -10.17 6.93 13.09
C ILE A 170 -10.06 8.40 12.67
N LEU A 171 -10.35 9.32 13.59
CA LEU A 171 -10.36 10.76 13.34
C LEU A 171 -8.96 11.38 13.40
N SER A 172 -8.07 10.81 14.20
CA SER A 172 -6.65 11.13 14.22
C SER A 172 -5.83 9.96 14.71
N PHE A 173 -4.62 9.84 14.15
CA PHE A 173 -3.63 8.86 14.54
C PHE A 173 -2.29 9.58 14.56
N THR A 174 -1.61 9.66 15.69
CA THR A 174 -0.38 10.43 15.85
C THR A 174 0.61 9.72 16.76
N PHE A 175 1.90 10.02 16.58
CA PHE A 175 2.97 9.62 17.49
C PHE A 175 3.57 10.85 18.17
N ASP A 176 4.24 10.66 19.31
CA ASP A 176 5.03 11.72 19.92
C ASP A 176 6.25 12.01 19.03
N ALA A 177 6.41 13.27 18.64
CA ALA A 177 7.53 13.68 17.79
C ALA A 177 8.84 13.93 18.59
N ALA A 178 8.81 13.87 19.91
CA ALA A 178 9.94 14.23 20.76
C ALA A 178 11.11 13.22 20.68
N ASP A 179 10.87 11.99 20.26
CA ASP A 179 11.86 10.94 20.13
C ASP A 179 12.60 10.93 18.77
N GLY A 180 12.12 11.72 17.80
CA GLY A 180 12.72 11.80 16.46
C GLY A 180 12.53 10.56 15.58
N VAL A 181 11.79 9.56 16.02
CA VAL A 181 11.55 8.32 15.27
C VAL A 181 10.61 8.58 14.08
N VAL A 182 9.54 9.35 14.29
CA VAL A 182 8.59 9.70 13.24
C VAL A 182 8.93 11.09 12.68
N VAL A 183 9.29 11.15 11.40
CA VAL A 183 9.66 12.39 10.71
C VAL A 183 8.48 12.99 9.95
N GLU A 184 7.54 12.16 9.46
CA GLU A 184 6.25 12.62 8.95
C GLU A 184 5.13 11.92 9.71
N GLN A 185 4.22 12.73 10.28
CA GLN A 185 3.09 12.22 11.06
C GLN A 185 2.12 11.41 10.18
N PRO A 186 1.39 10.45 10.79
CA PRO A 186 0.47 9.59 10.07
C PRO A 186 -0.58 10.34 9.25
N VAL A 187 -0.73 9.91 8.00
CA VAL A 187 -1.79 10.32 7.09
C VAL A 187 -2.82 9.19 7.00
N ILE A 188 -4.09 9.51 7.20
CA ILE A 188 -5.21 8.58 7.12
C ILE A 188 -5.83 8.73 5.73
N ASP A 189 -5.88 7.64 4.98
CA ASP A 189 -6.65 7.51 3.75
C ASP A 189 -7.97 6.80 4.07
N GLU A 190 -9.07 7.56 4.05
CA GLU A 190 -10.41 7.07 4.38
C GLU A 190 -11.02 6.18 3.29
N GLU A 191 -10.56 6.27 2.05
CA GLU A 191 -11.06 5.44 0.95
C GLU A 191 -10.48 4.02 1.01
N SER A 192 -9.18 3.93 1.25
CA SER A 192 -8.47 2.65 1.37
C SER A 192 -8.38 2.12 2.80
N HIS A 193 -8.80 2.91 3.81
CA HIS A 193 -8.64 2.65 5.23
C HIS A 193 -7.17 2.33 5.59
N THR A 194 -6.23 3.11 5.05
CA THR A 194 -4.80 2.95 5.36
C THR A 194 -4.27 4.14 6.15
N ILE A 195 -3.33 3.87 7.04
CA ILE A 195 -2.62 4.87 7.84
C ILE A 195 -1.13 4.68 7.58
N LYS A 196 -0.49 5.70 7.01
CA LYS A 196 0.93 5.66 6.68
C LYS A 196 1.67 6.79 7.34
N PHE A 197 2.84 6.53 7.90
CA PHE A 197 3.73 7.51 8.51
C PHE A 197 5.17 7.22 8.13
N VAL A 198 6.00 8.25 8.07
CA VAL A 198 7.40 8.12 7.67
C VAL A 198 8.29 8.19 8.90
N VAL A 199 9.24 7.28 8.98
CA VAL A 199 10.22 7.19 10.06
C VAL A 199 11.61 7.59 9.56
N ALA A 200 12.49 8.01 10.49
CA ALA A 200 13.86 8.40 10.19
C ALA A 200 14.63 7.24 9.53
N GLU A 201 15.61 7.57 8.70
CA GLU A 201 16.41 6.60 7.95
C GLU A 201 17.21 5.64 8.85
N ASP A 202 17.69 6.15 9.97
CA ASP A 202 18.53 5.44 10.95
C ASP A 202 17.74 4.74 12.06
N VAL A 203 16.39 4.67 11.94
CA VAL A 203 15.54 4.02 12.93
C VAL A 203 15.79 2.51 12.97
N THR A 204 15.95 1.99 14.17
CA THR A 204 16.19 0.55 14.35
C THR A 204 14.89 -0.26 14.46
N PRO A 205 14.90 -1.57 14.11
CA PRO A 205 13.74 -2.43 14.32
C PRO A 205 13.25 -2.45 15.78
N GLU A 206 14.13 -2.30 16.75
CA GLU A 206 13.80 -2.23 18.19
C GLU A 206 12.95 -1.00 18.49
N GLN A 207 13.28 0.18 17.92
CA GLN A 207 12.50 1.41 18.09
C GLN A 207 11.10 1.26 17.48
N LEU A 208 10.97 0.57 16.33
CA LEU A 208 9.68 0.33 15.69
C LEU A 208 8.85 -0.78 16.36
N SER A 209 9.45 -1.64 17.16
CA SER A 209 8.79 -2.82 17.75
C SER A 209 7.82 -2.49 18.88
N ALA A 210 7.85 -1.27 19.43
CA ALA A 210 7.06 -0.86 20.59
C ALA A 210 6.54 0.58 20.49
N MET A 211 6.14 1.00 19.29
CA MET A 211 5.60 2.34 19.04
C MET A 211 4.21 2.53 19.66
N VAL A 212 3.97 3.65 20.31
CA VAL A 212 2.74 3.94 21.04
C VAL A 212 1.95 5.05 20.33
N PRO A 213 0.89 4.70 19.56
CA PRO A 213 0.07 5.69 18.88
C PRO A 213 -0.93 6.37 19.83
N THR A 214 -1.21 7.65 19.58
CA THR A 214 -2.36 8.36 20.13
C THR A 214 -3.47 8.38 19.10
N ILE A 215 -4.62 7.75 19.43
CA ILE A 215 -5.73 7.52 18.50
C ILE A 215 -6.97 8.25 19.01
N LYS A 216 -7.64 9.01 18.12
CA LYS A 216 -8.99 9.53 18.34
C LYS A 216 -9.94 8.88 17.34
N ILE A 217 -11.10 8.48 17.83
CA ILE A 217 -12.11 7.76 17.03
C ILE A 217 -13.46 8.48 17.11
N SER A 218 -14.41 8.05 16.28
CA SER A 218 -15.79 8.50 16.30
C SER A 218 -16.39 8.38 17.69
N GLU A 219 -17.34 9.27 18.03
CA GLU A 219 -18.01 9.28 19.33
C GLU A 219 -18.71 7.95 19.60
N LYS A 220 -18.56 7.42 20.81
CA LYS A 220 -19.09 6.13 21.27
C LYS A 220 -18.59 4.88 20.54
N ALA A 221 -17.67 5.02 19.58
CA ALA A 221 -16.97 3.89 18.98
C ALA A 221 -15.90 3.32 19.93
N THR A 222 -15.40 2.14 19.63
CA THR A 222 -14.25 1.50 20.28
C THR A 222 -13.23 1.13 19.24
N VAL A 223 -11.96 1.01 19.64
CA VAL A 223 -10.87 0.58 18.72
C VAL A 223 -10.01 -0.50 19.38
N GLU A 224 -9.62 -1.49 18.60
CA GLU A 224 -8.71 -2.55 19.04
C GLU A 224 -7.64 -2.78 17.93
N PRO A 225 -6.33 -2.70 18.25
CA PRO A 225 -5.70 -2.34 19.54
C PRO A 225 -6.11 -0.96 20.05
N GLY A 226 -6.18 -0.79 21.38
CA GLY A 226 -6.66 0.45 22.02
C GLY A 226 -5.69 1.62 21.89
N ASN A 227 -6.19 2.83 22.13
CA ASN A 227 -5.38 4.03 22.22
C ASN A 227 -4.26 3.88 23.27
N GLY A 228 -3.03 4.26 22.92
CA GLY A 228 -1.88 4.20 23.82
C GLY A 228 -1.30 2.80 24.07
N VAL A 229 -1.72 1.80 23.30
CA VAL A 229 -1.18 0.44 23.36
C VAL A 229 -0.03 0.31 22.38
N ALA A 230 1.16 -0.13 22.89
CA ALA A 230 2.35 -0.32 22.07
C ALA A 230 2.13 -1.36 20.96
N GLN A 231 2.59 -1.06 19.76
CA GLN A 231 2.47 -1.91 18.57
C GLN A 231 3.81 -2.06 17.85
N ASP A 232 3.95 -3.16 17.12
CA ASP A 232 5.15 -3.50 16.39
C ASP A 232 4.98 -3.17 14.89
N PHE A 233 5.67 -2.12 14.44
CA PHE A 233 5.75 -1.68 13.04
C PHE A 233 7.09 -2.06 12.38
N SER A 234 7.93 -2.86 13.05
CA SER A 234 9.23 -3.27 12.51
C SER A 234 9.09 -4.17 11.27
N ASN A 235 10.13 -4.16 10.43
CA ASN A 235 10.25 -5.05 9.26
C ASN A 235 9.04 -5.01 8.31
N GLY A 236 8.44 -3.82 8.11
CA GLY A 236 7.30 -3.63 7.21
C GLY A 236 5.99 -4.24 7.71
N LYS A 237 5.88 -4.54 9.01
CA LYS A 237 4.64 -5.07 9.59
C LYS A 237 3.51 -4.06 9.47
N VAL A 238 2.34 -4.58 9.14
CA VAL A 238 1.08 -3.85 9.09
C VAL A 238 0.26 -4.17 10.32
N VAL A 239 -0.05 -3.16 11.12
CA VAL A 239 -0.92 -3.27 12.30
C VAL A 239 -2.35 -2.95 11.89
N LYS A 240 -3.28 -3.87 12.19
CA LYS A 240 -4.70 -3.68 11.90
C LYS A 240 -5.43 -3.14 13.11
N TYR A 241 -6.13 -2.03 12.94
CA TYR A 241 -6.99 -1.40 13.94
C TYR A 241 -8.45 -1.59 13.55
N THR A 242 -9.20 -2.33 14.36
CA THR A 242 -10.64 -2.51 14.15
C THR A 242 -11.40 -1.47 14.96
N VAL A 243 -12.08 -0.57 14.27
CA VAL A 243 -12.98 0.41 14.89
C VAL A 243 -14.40 -0.13 14.84
N ILE A 244 -15.08 -0.15 15.98
CA ILE A 244 -16.45 -0.64 16.11
C ILE A 244 -17.34 0.49 16.58
N ALA A 245 -18.29 0.89 15.74
CA ALA A 245 -19.28 1.93 16.03
C ALA A 245 -20.26 1.55 17.16
N GLU A 246 -21.06 2.52 17.59
CA GLU A 246 -22.10 2.31 18.62
C GLU A 246 -23.10 1.22 18.19
N ASP A 247 -23.48 1.17 16.91
CA ASP A 247 -24.40 0.17 16.37
C ASP A 247 -23.75 -1.20 16.08
N GLY A 248 -22.41 -1.32 16.21
CA GLY A 248 -21.67 -2.54 15.95
C GLY A 248 -21.07 -2.62 14.53
N THR A 249 -21.28 -1.63 13.68
CA THR A 249 -20.57 -1.52 12.40
C THR A 249 -19.06 -1.50 12.64
N ALA A 250 -18.30 -2.33 11.94
CA ALA A 250 -16.87 -2.46 12.10
C ALA A 250 -16.14 -2.04 10.83
N VAL A 251 -15.05 -1.26 11.00
CA VAL A 251 -14.12 -0.88 9.92
C VAL A 251 -12.72 -1.20 10.36
N VAL A 252 -11.92 -1.77 9.45
CA VAL A 252 -10.52 -2.15 9.72
C VAL A 252 -9.59 -1.19 8.99
N TYR A 253 -8.75 -0.48 9.75
CA TYR A 253 -7.66 0.33 9.24
C TYR A 253 -6.34 -0.44 9.30
N SER A 254 -5.50 -0.26 8.28
CA SER A 254 -4.18 -0.89 8.18
C SER A 254 -3.10 0.18 8.33
N ALA A 255 -2.36 0.16 9.45
CA ALA A 255 -1.30 1.13 9.74
C ALA A 255 0.09 0.54 9.47
N SER A 256 0.97 1.30 8.81
CA SER A 256 2.35 0.89 8.51
C SER A 256 3.33 2.05 8.58
N ALA A 257 4.55 1.75 9.03
CA ALA A 257 5.69 2.65 8.92
C ALA A 257 6.25 2.61 7.49
N GLN A 258 6.65 3.77 6.99
CA GLN A 258 7.39 3.93 5.74
C GLN A 258 8.78 4.46 6.06
N THR A 259 9.82 3.98 5.37
CA THR A 259 11.16 4.55 5.42
C THR A 259 11.38 5.44 4.21
N MET A 260 12.32 6.38 4.29
CA MET A 260 12.70 7.21 3.15
C MET A 260 14.21 7.29 3.01
N LEU A 261 14.66 7.50 1.79
CA LEU A 261 16.03 7.76 1.42
C LEU A 261 16.08 9.07 0.66
N ASN A 262 16.89 10.03 1.14
CA ASN A 262 16.94 11.39 0.62
C ASN A 262 18.22 11.64 -0.17
N TYR A 263 18.11 12.43 -1.25
CA TYR A 263 19.22 12.93 -2.07
C TYR A 263 19.02 14.43 -2.28
N ASP A 264 19.87 15.22 -1.62
CA ASP A 264 19.81 16.68 -1.57
C ASP A 264 20.68 17.38 -2.62
N PHE A 265 21.46 16.63 -3.40
CA PHE A 265 22.41 17.13 -4.41
C PHE A 265 23.41 18.19 -3.91
N GLU A 266 23.73 18.22 -2.62
CA GLU A 266 24.69 19.15 -2.03
C GLU A 266 26.15 18.67 -2.18
N ASN A 267 26.38 17.35 -2.27
CA ASN A 267 27.70 16.74 -2.25
C ASN A 267 28.21 16.46 -3.67
N TRP A 268 29.10 17.32 -4.14
CA TRP A 268 29.75 17.21 -5.45
C TRP A 268 31.24 16.99 -5.31
N SER A 269 31.80 16.16 -6.19
CA SER A 269 33.22 15.88 -6.31
C SER A 269 33.63 15.88 -7.78
N TYR A 270 34.90 15.53 -8.04
CA TYR A 270 35.43 15.43 -9.39
C TYR A 270 35.99 14.02 -9.63
N ASP A 271 35.63 13.42 -10.78
CA ASP A 271 36.27 12.20 -11.24
C ASP A 271 37.61 12.53 -11.87
N THR A 272 38.70 12.05 -11.26
CA THR A 272 40.08 12.18 -11.74
C THR A 272 40.64 10.87 -12.29
N SER A 273 39.82 9.81 -12.37
CA SER A 273 40.24 8.46 -12.77
C SER A 273 40.66 8.35 -14.23
N LEU A 274 40.01 9.09 -15.12
CA LEU A 274 40.30 9.12 -16.56
C LEU A 274 41.24 10.28 -16.93
N TYR A 275 41.16 11.42 -16.26
CA TYR A 275 41.90 12.61 -16.57
C TYR A 275 42.25 13.35 -15.27
N PRO A 276 43.56 13.68 -15.05
CA PRO A 276 43.96 14.38 -13.84
C PRO A 276 43.47 15.83 -13.84
N GLU A 277 43.15 16.32 -12.67
CA GLU A 277 42.80 17.64 -12.13
C GLU A 277 42.34 18.79 -13.06
N GLU A 278 42.72 18.83 -14.32
CA GLU A 278 42.46 19.96 -15.22
C GLU A 278 41.01 19.98 -15.76
N ASP A 279 40.31 18.84 -15.79
CA ASP A 279 39.05 18.71 -16.49
C ASP A 279 37.81 18.68 -15.60
N LYS A 280 37.93 18.67 -14.29
CA LYS A 280 36.82 18.80 -13.32
C LYS A 280 35.53 18.11 -13.77
N ILE A 281 35.62 16.80 -14.05
CA ILE A 281 34.41 15.98 -14.41
C ILE A 281 33.54 15.90 -13.17
N HIS A 282 32.44 16.64 -13.14
CA HIS A 282 31.56 16.68 -12.00
C HIS A 282 30.93 15.32 -11.72
N MET A 283 30.95 14.92 -10.46
CA MET A 283 30.26 13.75 -9.92
C MET A 283 29.40 14.17 -8.77
N VAL A 284 28.19 13.65 -8.71
CA VAL A 284 27.30 13.79 -7.55
C VAL A 284 27.28 12.49 -6.77
N GLU A 285 27.33 12.58 -5.45
CA GLU A 285 27.41 11.42 -4.57
C GLU A 285 26.21 10.47 -4.77
N GLY A 286 26.47 9.17 -4.93
CA GLY A 286 25.47 8.12 -5.11
C GLY A 286 24.87 8.01 -6.52
N TRP A 287 25.22 8.91 -7.45
CA TRP A 287 24.64 8.95 -8.80
C TRP A 287 25.71 8.80 -9.89
N ALA A 288 25.32 8.13 -10.98
CA ALA A 288 26.09 8.07 -12.21
C ALA A 288 25.58 9.11 -13.22
N SER A 289 26.43 9.54 -14.14
CA SER A 289 26.07 10.48 -15.20
C SER A 289 26.79 10.18 -16.52
N CYS A 290 26.35 10.83 -17.60
CA CYS A 290 26.97 10.73 -18.92
C CYS A 290 28.25 11.56 -19.07
N ASN A 291 28.71 12.26 -18.03
CA ASN A 291 29.87 13.18 -18.09
C ASN A 291 31.15 12.51 -18.63
N ASN A 292 31.40 11.24 -18.27
CA ASN A 292 32.60 10.53 -18.74
C ASN A 292 32.60 10.29 -20.26
N ALA A 293 31.42 10.17 -20.91
CA ALA A 293 31.38 10.12 -22.38
C ALA A 293 31.80 11.46 -23.01
N VAL A 294 31.35 12.59 -22.44
CA VAL A 294 31.72 13.91 -22.92
C VAL A 294 33.21 14.19 -22.63
N ALA A 295 33.76 13.72 -21.50
CA ALA A 295 35.20 13.79 -21.23
C ALA A 295 36.03 13.07 -22.30
N LEU A 296 35.61 11.89 -22.76
CA LEU A 296 36.23 11.21 -23.90
C LEU A 296 36.18 12.04 -25.19
N ILE A 297 35.02 12.65 -25.49
CA ILE A 297 34.88 13.55 -26.66
C ILE A 297 35.81 14.74 -26.56
N LYS A 298 35.91 15.40 -25.41
CA LYS A 298 36.83 16.52 -25.18
C LYS A 298 38.30 16.13 -25.45
N LYS A 299 38.74 14.98 -24.99
CA LYS A 299 40.15 14.54 -25.06
C LYS A 299 40.50 13.86 -26.38
N MET A 300 39.62 13.08 -26.94
CA MET A 300 39.92 12.21 -28.09
C MET A 300 39.15 12.60 -29.36
N GLY A 301 38.18 13.51 -29.26
CA GLY A 301 37.35 13.91 -30.40
C GLY A 301 38.14 14.44 -31.58
N ALA A 302 39.25 15.14 -31.35
CA ALA A 302 40.14 15.65 -32.39
C ALA A 302 40.68 14.55 -33.32
N LEU A 303 40.84 13.32 -32.84
CA LEU A 303 41.21 12.15 -33.64
C LEU A 303 40.13 11.79 -34.69
N GLY A 304 38.90 12.20 -34.46
CA GLY A 304 37.77 12.05 -35.40
C GLY A 304 37.32 13.36 -36.04
N GLY A 305 38.14 14.45 -35.90
CA GLY A 305 37.80 15.78 -36.40
C GLY A 305 36.74 16.50 -35.58
N ILE A 306 36.41 16.01 -34.38
CA ILE A 306 35.41 16.60 -33.47
C ILE A 306 36.16 17.49 -32.45
N GLN A 307 35.81 18.77 -32.41
CA GLN A 307 36.30 19.71 -31.40
C GLN A 307 35.15 20.13 -30.49
N TYR A 308 35.24 19.76 -29.22
CA TYR A 308 34.29 20.11 -28.18
C TYR A 308 35.06 20.66 -26.95
N ASP A 309 34.77 21.88 -26.60
CA ASP A 309 35.36 22.60 -25.46
C ASP A 309 34.29 23.14 -24.49
N GLY A 310 33.02 22.76 -24.70
CA GLY A 310 31.89 23.21 -23.90
C GLY A 310 31.83 22.58 -22.49
N GLU A 311 30.81 22.93 -21.75
CA GLU A 311 30.57 22.46 -20.40
C GLU A 311 30.18 20.95 -20.36
N TYR A 312 30.30 20.33 -19.19
CA TYR A 312 29.79 18.99 -18.96
C TYR A 312 28.25 19.00 -18.85
N PRO A 313 27.57 17.97 -19.37
CA PRO A 313 26.11 17.89 -19.34
C PRO A 313 25.49 17.94 -17.95
N VAL A 314 26.16 17.32 -16.95
CA VAL A 314 25.68 17.25 -15.57
C VAL A 314 26.65 17.98 -14.65
N ARG A 315 26.15 18.97 -13.92
CA ARG A 315 26.95 19.81 -13.02
C ARG A 315 26.10 20.43 -11.91
N PRO A 316 26.71 20.92 -10.80
CA PRO A 316 25.98 21.64 -9.77
C PRO A 316 25.47 22.99 -10.31
N SER A 317 24.31 23.40 -9.87
CA SER A 317 23.69 24.70 -10.08
C SER A 317 23.39 25.37 -8.75
N SER A 318 23.67 26.67 -8.63
CA SER A 318 23.24 27.46 -7.47
C SER A 318 21.76 27.86 -7.50
N ASP A 319 21.04 27.56 -8.56
CA ASP A 319 19.57 27.64 -8.60
C ASP A 319 19.04 26.35 -7.99
N ALA A 320 18.78 26.35 -6.67
CA ALA A 320 18.37 25.20 -5.87
C ALA A 320 17.00 25.45 -5.24
N TYR A 321 16.29 24.36 -4.95
CA TYR A 321 15.04 24.41 -4.19
C TYR A 321 15.32 24.59 -2.71
N THR A 322 16.24 23.77 -2.18
CA THR A 322 16.80 23.94 -0.83
C THR A 322 18.33 23.91 -0.88
N GLY A 323 18.99 24.26 0.22
CA GLY A 323 20.44 24.22 0.32
C GLY A 323 21.16 25.20 -0.60
N ASN A 324 22.30 24.75 -1.16
CA ASN A 324 23.19 25.56 -1.99
C ASN A 324 23.19 25.10 -3.46
N PHE A 325 22.93 23.84 -3.73
CA PHE A 325 23.06 23.26 -5.06
C PHE A 325 21.88 22.36 -5.42
N SER A 326 21.53 22.37 -6.70
CA SER A 326 20.71 21.37 -7.37
C SER A 326 21.49 20.67 -8.47
N ALA A 327 21.01 19.57 -9.01
CA ALA A 327 21.60 18.93 -10.18
C ALA A 327 21.08 19.59 -11.46
N LEU A 328 21.95 20.26 -12.23
CA LEU A 328 21.66 20.76 -13.57
C LEU A 328 22.04 19.72 -14.61
N LEU A 329 21.09 19.34 -15.43
CA LEU A 329 21.22 18.48 -16.58
C LEU A 329 20.97 19.32 -17.85
N GLU A 330 21.98 19.48 -18.72
CA GLU A 330 21.87 20.30 -19.92
C GLU A 330 22.29 19.52 -21.16
N GLY A 331 21.43 19.46 -22.17
CA GLY A 331 21.75 18.91 -23.49
C GLY A 331 22.82 19.72 -24.19
N VAL A 332 23.97 19.12 -24.48
CA VAL A 332 25.13 19.83 -25.07
C VAL A 332 25.39 19.44 -26.52
N ASP A 333 25.79 20.41 -27.36
CA ASP A 333 26.13 20.20 -28.78
C ASP A 333 27.51 19.55 -28.92
N THR A 334 27.59 18.25 -28.93
CA THR A 334 28.84 17.46 -29.08
C THR A 334 29.26 17.28 -30.54
N LYS A 335 28.69 18.08 -31.45
CA LYS A 335 29.06 18.28 -32.88
C LYS A 335 28.68 17.11 -33.80
N GLY A 336 28.49 15.90 -33.30
CA GLY A 336 28.24 14.72 -34.13
C GLY A 336 29.52 14.21 -34.83
N GLY A 337 29.44 13.00 -35.33
CA GLY A 337 30.54 12.40 -36.08
C GLY A 337 30.92 11.00 -35.63
N THR A 338 32.17 10.61 -35.89
CA THR A 338 32.70 9.29 -35.50
C THR A 338 34.07 9.49 -34.85
N MET A 339 34.24 8.90 -33.68
CA MET A 339 35.50 8.93 -32.94
C MET A 339 35.95 7.48 -32.66
N MET A 340 37.11 7.08 -33.20
CA MET A 340 37.61 5.70 -33.03
C MET A 340 36.64 4.60 -33.40
N GLY A 341 35.78 4.84 -34.40
CA GLY A 341 34.73 3.89 -34.82
C GLY A 341 33.43 3.99 -34.01
N ALA A 342 33.40 4.71 -32.90
CA ALA A 342 32.18 4.97 -32.14
C ALA A 342 31.45 6.22 -32.69
N LYS A 343 30.12 6.13 -32.75
CA LYS A 343 29.27 7.25 -33.13
C LYS A 343 29.21 8.27 -31.98
N VAL A 344 29.53 9.53 -32.28
CA VAL A 344 29.30 10.66 -31.40
C VAL A 344 28.01 11.34 -31.81
N PRO A 345 27.05 11.54 -30.89
CA PRO A 345 25.80 12.21 -31.23
C PRO A 345 26.02 13.70 -31.53
N LYS A 346 25.10 14.32 -32.31
CA LYS A 346 25.07 15.78 -32.48
C LYS A 346 24.78 16.45 -31.14
N VAL A 347 23.85 15.92 -30.37
CA VAL A 347 23.52 16.38 -29.03
C VAL A 347 23.70 15.24 -28.04
N THR A 348 24.53 15.44 -27.02
CA THR A 348 24.56 14.54 -25.88
C THR A 348 23.51 14.99 -24.87
N ALA A 349 22.48 14.19 -24.73
CA ALA A 349 21.44 14.37 -23.71
C ALA A 349 22.04 14.20 -22.31
N ALA A 350 21.74 15.14 -21.42
CA ALA A 350 22.17 15.04 -20.04
C ALA A 350 21.29 14.03 -19.28
N THR A 351 21.94 13.12 -18.57
CA THR A 351 21.26 12.11 -17.75
C THR A 351 22.03 11.86 -16.47
N VAL A 352 21.32 11.80 -15.34
CA VAL A 352 21.81 11.36 -14.03
C VAL A 352 20.92 10.24 -13.52
N PHE A 353 21.50 9.19 -12.90
CA PHE A 353 20.73 8.02 -12.51
C PHE A 353 21.41 7.19 -11.41
N LEU A 354 20.63 6.45 -10.65
CA LEU A 354 21.14 5.41 -9.76
C LEU A 354 21.65 4.23 -10.60
N GLY A 355 22.95 3.89 -10.46
CA GLY A 355 23.62 2.85 -11.23
C GLY A 355 25.09 3.13 -11.53
N SER A 356 25.58 2.69 -12.69
CA SER A 356 26.94 2.98 -13.14
C SER A 356 26.98 3.30 -14.64
N PHE A 357 27.99 4.09 -15.04
CA PHE A 357 28.19 4.53 -16.41
C PHE A 357 29.58 4.11 -16.90
N ASN A 358 29.64 3.44 -18.07
CA ASN A 358 30.87 3.03 -18.71
C ASN A 358 30.93 3.56 -20.17
N ALA A 359 31.61 4.67 -20.36
CA ALA A 359 31.74 5.30 -21.67
C ALA A 359 32.37 4.39 -22.75
N PHE A 360 33.27 3.50 -22.37
CA PHE A 360 33.94 2.58 -23.31
C PHE A 360 33.02 1.44 -23.79
N ALA A 361 32.03 1.04 -23.01
CA ALA A 361 31.04 0.08 -23.44
C ALA A 361 30.21 0.58 -24.63
N GLY A 362 30.04 1.91 -24.74
CA GLY A 362 29.34 2.58 -25.84
C GLY A 362 30.08 2.62 -27.17
N MET A 363 31.33 2.21 -27.23
CA MET A 363 32.09 2.22 -28.51
C MET A 363 31.47 1.36 -29.60
N LYS A 364 30.77 0.29 -29.22
CA LYS A 364 30.07 -0.60 -30.17
C LYS A 364 28.56 -0.35 -30.17
N ASP A 365 27.98 -0.06 -29.03
CA ASP A 365 26.56 0.15 -28.84
C ASP A 365 26.33 1.20 -27.73
N PRO A 366 25.85 2.39 -28.07
CA PRO A 366 25.61 3.47 -27.10
C PRO A 366 24.66 3.09 -25.98
N MET A 367 23.68 2.21 -26.24
CA MET A 367 22.73 1.74 -25.25
C MET A 367 23.37 0.93 -24.12
N LYS A 368 24.60 0.43 -24.32
CA LYS A 368 25.36 -0.34 -23.32
C LYS A 368 26.22 0.51 -22.40
N THR A 369 26.23 1.83 -22.55
CA THR A 369 26.98 2.74 -21.66
C THR A 369 26.46 2.78 -20.25
N THR A 370 25.15 2.52 -20.08
CA THR A 370 24.44 2.62 -18.78
C THR A 370 24.18 1.23 -18.22
N SER A 371 24.47 1.08 -16.92
CA SER A 371 24.03 -0.05 -16.10
C SER A 371 23.12 0.55 -15.04
N PHE A 372 21.81 0.48 -15.28
CA PHE A 372 20.82 1.11 -14.44
C PHE A 372 20.55 0.32 -13.18
N GLY A 373 20.36 1.01 -12.05
CA GLY A 373 19.92 0.47 -10.78
C GLY A 373 21.04 0.07 -9.84
N VAL A 374 20.79 0.31 -8.57
CA VAL A 374 21.57 -0.14 -7.41
C VAL A 374 20.80 -1.23 -6.68
N MET A 375 21.52 -2.12 -5.97
CA MET A 375 20.87 -3.13 -5.12
C MET A 375 19.92 -2.45 -4.15
N TYR A 376 18.70 -2.98 -4.04
CA TYR A 376 17.65 -2.39 -3.24
C TYR A 376 16.88 -3.47 -2.48
N THR A 377 16.82 -3.33 -1.15
CA THR A 377 16.28 -4.37 -0.26
C THR A 377 14.90 -4.03 0.29
N GLN A 378 14.39 -2.82 -0.02
CA GLN A 378 13.09 -2.36 0.44
C GLN A 378 12.09 -2.34 -0.72
N GLN A 379 10.81 -2.20 -0.40
CA GLN A 379 9.74 -2.09 -1.40
C GLN A 379 9.42 -0.62 -1.65
N PRO A 380 9.91 0.02 -2.74
CA PRO A 380 9.62 1.43 -3.00
C PRO A 380 8.16 1.66 -3.34
N ASP A 381 7.55 2.68 -2.74
CA ASP A 381 6.18 3.11 -3.03
C ASP A 381 6.16 4.21 -4.08
N ARG A 382 6.98 5.25 -3.89
CA ARG A 382 7.07 6.41 -4.77
C ARG A 382 8.44 7.09 -4.68
N VAL A 383 8.77 7.86 -5.71
CA VAL A 383 9.88 8.81 -5.72
C VAL A 383 9.30 10.20 -5.90
N THR A 384 9.66 11.11 -5.00
CA THR A 384 9.25 12.52 -5.04
C THR A 384 10.46 13.43 -5.16
N GLY A 385 10.25 14.71 -5.44
CA GLY A 385 11.29 15.72 -5.49
C GLY A 385 10.77 16.97 -6.20
N TYR A 386 11.69 17.85 -6.54
CA TYR A 386 11.38 19.11 -7.22
C TYR A 386 12.17 19.24 -8.50
N TYR A 387 11.57 19.84 -9.53
CA TYR A 387 12.24 20.06 -10.80
C TYR A 387 11.85 21.39 -11.44
N LYS A 388 12.78 21.91 -12.27
CA LYS A 388 12.51 22.93 -13.29
C LYS A 388 12.90 22.36 -14.64
N TYR A 389 12.23 22.81 -15.71
CA TYR A 389 12.56 22.38 -17.06
C TYR A 389 12.43 23.49 -18.08
N THR A 390 13.43 23.62 -18.94
CA THR A 390 13.41 24.49 -20.12
C THR A 390 13.73 23.65 -21.34
N PRO A 391 12.76 23.39 -22.24
CA PRO A 391 13.02 22.64 -23.46
C PRO A 391 13.91 23.42 -24.44
N GLY A 392 14.91 22.74 -25.00
CA GLY A 392 15.75 23.29 -26.06
C GLY A 392 14.96 23.49 -27.35
N LYS A 393 15.34 24.50 -28.13
CA LYS A 393 14.63 24.89 -29.37
C LYS A 393 15.12 24.16 -30.61
N GLU A 394 16.35 23.68 -30.61
CA GLU A 394 16.96 22.98 -31.74
C GLU A 394 17.03 21.49 -31.46
N PHE A 395 16.00 20.75 -31.88
CA PHE A 395 15.91 19.30 -31.70
C PHE A 395 16.55 18.57 -32.88
N TYR A 396 17.50 17.69 -32.59
CA TYR A 396 18.20 16.86 -33.56
C TYR A 396 17.83 15.39 -33.41
N ASN A 397 17.69 14.69 -34.55
CA ASN A 397 17.50 13.26 -34.55
C ASN A 397 18.84 12.50 -34.43
N ALA A 398 18.77 11.17 -34.35
CA ALA A 398 19.93 10.31 -34.26
C ALA A 398 20.91 10.44 -35.46
N ALA A 399 20.48 10.94 -36.62
CA ALA A 399 21.35 11.23 -37.75
C ALA A 399 22.07 12.58 -37.64
N GLY A 400 21.74 13.40 -36.63
CA GLY A 400 22.23 14.77 -36.45
C GLY A 400 21.51 15.79 -37.33
N GLU A 401 20.30 15.47 -37.77
CA GLU A 401 19.49 16.35 -38.61
C GLU A 401 18.51 17.14 -37.72
N LEU A 402 18.45 18.46 -37.92
CA LEU A 402 17.51 19.35 -37.24
C LEU A 402 16.07 18.97 -37.61
N GLN A 403 15.22 18.82 -36.60
CA GLN A 403 13.79 18.55 -36.73
C GLN A 403 12.99 19.82 -36.46
N GLU A 404 12.69 20.57 -37.51
CA GLU A 404 11.97 21.83 -37.39
C GLU A 404 10.60 21.63 -36.71
N GLY A 405 10.27 22.52 -35.76
CA GLY A 405 9.01 22.51 -35.03
C GLY A 405 8.86 21.42 -33.97
N LYS A 406 9.87 20.55 -33.77
CA LYS A 406 9.87 19.58 -32.69
C LYS A 406 10.42 20.18 -31.41
N THR A 407 9.66 20.06 -30.33
CA THR A 407 10.06 20.46 -28.98
C THR A 407 10.57 19.23 -28.23
N ASP A 408 11.60 19.41 -27.41
CA ASP A 408 12.12 18.37 -26.54
C ASP A 408 11.23 18.19 -25.32
N GLU A 409 11.35 17.04 -24.65
CA GLU A 409 10.69 16.75 -23.39
C GLU A 409 11.69 16.11 -22.42
N CYS A 410 11.64 16.45 -21.13
CA CYS A 410 12.38 15.73 -20.10
C CYS A 410 11.68 14.44 -19.72
N ALA A 411 12.44 13.51 -19.12
CA ALA A 411 11.89 12.30 -18.52
C ALA A 411 12.45 12.09 -17.11
N LEU A 412 11.55 11.85 -16.18
CA LEU A 412 11.83 11.42 -14.81
C LEU A 412 11.23 10.03 -14.64
N SER A 413 12.01 9.07 -14.16
CA SER A 413 11.50 7.70 -14.04
C SER A 413 12.10 6.94 -12.87
N ALA A 414 11.35 5.95 -12.39
CA ALA A 414 11.79 4.98 -11.40
C ALA A 414 11.40 3.58 -11.87
N VAL A 415 12.32 2.62 -11.79
CA VAL A 415 12.12 1.24 -12.23
C VAL A 415 12.72 0.28 -11.19
N LEU A 416 11.88 -0.55 -10.61
CA LEU A 416 12.28 -1.68 -9.76
C LEU A 416 12.25 -2.96 -10.61
N TYR A 417 13.34 -3.71 -10.63
CA TYR A 417 13.42 -4.95 -11.38
C TYR A 417 14.17 -6.05 -10.60
N GLU A 418 13.77 -7.30 -10.84
CA GLU A 418 14.35 -8.50 -10.22
C GLU A 418 15.69 -8.85 -10.87
N VAL A 419 16.66 -9.28 -10.04
CA VAL A 419 17.98 -9.76 -10.50
C VAL A 419 18.36 -11.05 -9.78
N GLU A 420 19.17 -11.88 -10.44
CA GLU A 420 19.71 -13.11 -9.85
C GLU A 420 21.04 -12.84 -9.11
N SER A 421 21.82 -11.87 -9.60
CA SER A 421 23.11 -11.46 -9.00
C SER A 421 23.29 -9.94 -9.02
N GLU A 422 24.29 -9.44 -8.28
CA GLU A 422 24.62 -8.01 -8.23
C GLU A 422 25.21 -7.48 -9.56
N GLU A 423 25.82 -8.34 -10.38
CA GLU A 423 26.37 -8.00 -11.68
C GLU A 423 25.30 -7.82 -12.75
N GLU A 424 24.15 -8.46 -12.56
CA GLU A 424 23.05 -8.36 -13.49
C GLU A 424 22.45 -6.97 -13.50
N THR A 425 22.26 -6.39 -14.69
CA THR A 425 21.76 -5.02 -14.83
C THR A 425 20.94 -4.85 -16.12
N LEU A 426 20.03 -3.89 -16.11
CA LEU A 426 19.36 -3.39 -17.30
C LEU A 426 20.10 -2.17 -17.82
N ASP A 427 20.01 -1.94 -19.15
CA ASP A 427 20.68 -0.85 -19.84
C ASP A 427 19.70 -0.01 -20.68
N GLY A 428 20.23 0.93 -21.49
CA GLY A 428 19.40 1.81 -22.31
C GLY A 428 18.45 1.12 -23.28
N SER A 429 18.75 -0.13 -23.65
CA SER A 429 17.93 -0.89 -24.61
C SER A 429 16.70 -1.57 -23.98
N ASN A 430 16.70 -1.80 -22.67
CA ASN A 430 15.71 -2.66 -22.02
C ASN A 430 15.17 -2.17 -20.67
N ILE A 431 15.64 -1.04 -20.14
CA ILE A 431 15.23 -0.53 -18.81
C ILE A 431 13.71 -0.31 -18.67
N TYR A 432 13.00 -0.06 -19.76
CA TYR A 432 11.54 0.15 -19.72
C TYR A 432 10.73 -1.01 -20.31
N THR A 433 11.39 -2.04 -20.86
CA THR A 433 10.70 -3.11 -21.60
C THR A 433 11.04 -4.52 -21.13
N SER A 434 11.99 -4.67 -20.21
CA SER A 434 12.42 -5.98 -19.69
C SER A 434 11.29 -6.68 -18.95
N GLU A 435 11.18 -7.99 -19.15
CA GLU A 435 10.29 -8.87 -18.39
C GLU A 435 10.68 -8.96 -16.89
N LYS A 436 11.88 -8.51 -16.51
CA LYS A 436 12.35 -8.48 -15.11
C LYS A 436 11.76 -7.33 -14.32
N ILE A 437 11.12 -6.37 -14.96
CA ILE A 437 10.49 -5.22 -14.28
C ILE A 437 9.38 -5.72 -13.35
N VAL A 438 9.41 -5.22 -12.12
CA VAL A 438 8.44 -5.50 -11.06
C VAL A 438 7.53 -4.31 -10.84
N ALA A 439 8.10 -3.09 -10.83
CA ALA A 439 7.34 -1.85 -10.75
C ALA A 439 8.03 -0.74 -11.52
N GLN A 440 7.25 0.19 -12.07
CA GLN A 440 7.79 1.35 -12.76
C GLN A 440 6.86 2.56 -12.71
N ALA A 441 7.46 3.74 -12.82
CA ALA A 441 6.77 5.00 -13.04
C ALA A 441 7.60 5.87 -14.00
N VAL A 442 6.93 6.59 -14.90
CA VAL A 442 7.56 7.50 -15.86
C VAL A 442 6.72 8.77 -15.97
N LEU A 443 7.36 9.91 -15.79
CA LEU A 443 6.82 11.24 -16.05
C LEU A 443 7.62 11.86 -17.19
N LYS A 444 6.94 12.35 -18.22
CA LYS A 444 7.51 13.13 -19.30
C LYS A 444 6.86 14.51 -19.36
N ASN A 445 7.65 15.54 -19.63
CA ASN A 445 7.15 16.89 -19.75
C ASN A 445 7.92 17.67 -20.82
N GLY A 446 7.21 18.18 -21.82
CA GLY A 446 7.73 19.07 -22.86
C GLY A 446 7.41 20.56 -22.63
N ASN A 447 6.67 20.89 -21.57
CA ASN A 447 6.36 22.27 -21.24
C ASN A 447 7.48 22.90 -20.39
N GLU A 448 7.66 24.22 -20.54
CA GLU A 448 8.55 24.97 -19.67
C GLU A 448 8.01 25.01 -18.22
N VAL A 449 8.89 24.77 -17.26
CA VAL A 449 8.63 24.81 -15.81
C VAL A 449 9.66 25.76 -15.20
N THR A 450 9.28 27.01 -14.97
CA THR A 450 10.18 28.10 -14.56
C THR A 450 10.49 28.14 -13.06
N GLU A 451 9.59 27.57 -12.24
CA GLU A 451 9.75 27.49 -10.79
C GLU A 451 9.87 26.02 -10.35
N PHE A 452 10.60 25.75 -9.28
CA PHE A 452 10.67 24.41 -8.73
C PHE A 452 9.28 23.87 -8.41
N THR A 453 8.89 22.86 -9.16
CA THR A 453 7.56 22.22 -9.10
C THR A 453 7.74 20.82 -8.56
N PRO A 454 6.91 20.39 -7.58
CA PRO A 454 7.00 19.03 -7.07
C PRO A 454 6.62 18.01 -8.15
N PHE A 455 7.29 16.86 -8.14
CA PHE A 455 6.91 15.68 -8.90
C PHE A 455 6.70 14.48 -7.99
N GLU A 456 5.85 13.56 -8.42
CA GLU A 456 5.66 12.25 -7.81
C GLU A 456 5.69 11.17 -8.89
N LEU A 457 6.55 10.18 -8.68
CA LEU A 457 6.63 8.95 -9.46
C LEU A 457 6.08 7.80 -8.61
N LYS A 458 4.78 7.63 -8.59
CA LYS A 458 4.11 6.51 -7.91
C LYS A 458 4.39 5.21 -8.66
N LEU A 459 5.12 4.26 -8.04
CA LEU A 459 5.48 3.02 -8.71
C LEU A 459 4.24 2.13 -8.92
N ASN A 460 3.97 1.82 -10.17
CA ASN A 460 2.93 0.86 -10.56
C ASN A 460 3.53 -0.55 -10.58
N TYR A 461 3.09 -1.40 -9.66
CA TYR A 461 3.53 -2.79 -9.55
C TYR A 461 2.81 -3.66 -10.57
N VAL A 462 3.57 -4.26 -11.49
CA VAL A 462 3.08 -5.22 -12.50
C VAL A 462 3.32 -6.67 -12.09
N LYS A 463 4.10 -6.87 -11.01
CA LYS A 463 4.35 -8.15 -10.34
C LYS A 463 4.29 -7.94 -8.83
N GLU A 464 3.97 -9.01 -8.12
CA GLU A 464 4.05 -9.05 -6.66
C GLU A 464 5.51 -8.91 -6.19
N TYR A 465 5.73 -8.10 -5.15
CA TYR A 465 7.04 -7.97 -4.51
C TYR A 465 7.25 -9.12 -3.54
N ASP A 466 8.36 -9.84 -3.69
CA ASP A 466 8.76 -10.96 -2.82
C ASP A 466 10.06 -10.59 -2.08
N PRO A 467 10.02 -10.35 -0.75
CA PRO A 467 11.20 -9.92 0.00
C PRO A 467 12.33 -10.97 0.06
N SER A 468 12.10 -12.20 -0.41
CA SER A 468 13.14 -13.23 -0.51
C SER A 468 14.00 -13.12 -1.78
N LYS A 469 13.57 -12.30 -2.75
CA LYS A 469 14.27 -12.07 -4.01
C LYS A 469 15.19 -10.87 -3.95
N LYS A 470 16.08 -10.77 -4.93
CA LYS A 470 16.99 -9.63 -5.10
C LYS A 470 16.43 -8.64 -6.12
N TYR A 471 16.56 -7.37 -5.81
CA TYR A 471 16.08 -6.30 -6.69
C TYR A 471 17.14 -5.23 -6.89
N LYS A 472 17.02 -4.52 -8.02
CA LYS A 472 17.68 -3.23 -8.23
C LYS A 472 16.62 -2.15 -8.46
N LEU A 473 16.88 -0.96 -7.90
CA LEU A 473 16.10 0.25 -8.13
C LEU A 473 16.90 1.21 -8.99
N ALA A 474 16.38 1.56 -10.14
CA ALA A 474 16.86 2.65 -10.98
C ALA A 474 15.95 3.87 -10.80
N VAL A 475 16.53 5.02 -10.48
CA VAL A 475 15.90 6.33 -10.59
C VAL A 475 16.67 7.08 -11.65
N ILE A 476 16.01 7.62 -12.66
CA ILE A 476 16.64 8.16 -13.86
C ILE A 476 16.01 9.52 -14.17
N PHE A 477 16.84 10.55 -14.27
CA PHE A 477 16.48 11.89 -14.72
C PHE A 477 17.19 12.21 -16.00
N SER A 478 16.47 12.63 -17.04
CA SER A 478 17.04 12.99 -18.35
C SER A 478 16.46 14.30 -18.85
N ALA A 479 17.29 15.19 -19.32
CA ALA A 479 16.87 16.44 -19.96
C ALA A 479 16.18 16.22 -21.32
N SER A 480 16.34 15.02 -21.91
CA SER A 480 15.73 14.62 -23.17
C SER A 480 15.20 13.19 -23.07
N ALA A 481 13.91 12.96 -23.17
CA ALA A 481 13.27 11.65 -22.99
C ALA A 481 13.76 10.58 -23.98
N ASP A 482 14.15 10.99 -25.18
CA ASP A 482 14.64 10.14 -26.26
C ASP A 482 16.18 10.19 -26.41
N GLY A 483 16.86 10.73 -25.39
CA GLY A 483 18.30 10.97 -25.40
C GLY A 483 19.15 9.71 -25.61
N ALA A 484 18.73 8.57 -25.06
CA ALA A 484 19.39 7.28 -25.26
C ALA A 484 19.44 6.85 -26.74
N ALA A 485 18.44 7.23 -27.52
CA ALA A 485 18.40 6.99 -28.98
C ALA A 485 19.05 8.13 -29.78
N TYR A 486 19.79 9.03 -29.12
CA TYR A 486 20.42 10.21 -29.73
C TYR A 486 19.45 11.21 -30.35
N ASN A 487 18.22 11.26 -29.85
CA ASN A 487 17.22 12.28 -30.18
C ASN A 487 17.14 13.28 -29.01
N ALA A 488 17.58 14.52 -29.24
CA ALA A 488 17.66 15.51 -28.16
C ALA A 488 17.77 16.93 -28.71
N ALA A 489 17.44 17.94 -27.90
CA ALA A 489 17.65 19.33 -28.24
C ALA A 489 18.87 19.93 -27.53
N VAL A 490 19.59 20.79 -28.23
CA VAL A 490 20.65 21.61 -27.64
C VAL A 490 20.03 22.57 -26.64
N GLY A 491 20.62 22.61 -25.43
CA GLY A 491 20.20 23.54 -24.38
C GLY A 491 18.89 23.16 -23.68
N SER A 492 18.35 21.95 -23.86
CA SER A 492 17.34 21.43 -22.93
C SER A 492 17.93 21.35 -21.53
N LYS A 493 17.28 22.02 -20.56
CA LYS A 493 17.77 22.13 -19.18
C LYS A 493 16.74 21.54 -18.22
N LEU A 494 17.21 20.60 -17.40
CA LEU A 494 16.46 20.04 -16.29
C LEU A 494 17.23 20.27 -15.00
N LEU A 495 16.63 20.94 -14.02
CA LEU A 495 17.13 21.01 -12.66
C LEU A 495 16.35 20.03 -11.80
N ILE A 496 17.06 19.28 -10.96
CA ILE A 496 16.46 18.31 -10.01
C ILE A 496 17.02 18.61 -8.63
N ASP A 497 16.13 18.57 -7.62
CA ASP A 497 16.49 18.79 -6.23
C ASP A 497 15.60 18.04 -5.27
N ASP A 498 16.06 17.82 -4.02
CA ASP A 498 15.33 17.20 -2.90
C ASP A 498 14.59 15.89 -3.29
N VAL A 499 15.32 14.97 -3.91
CA VAL A 499 14.75 13.69 -4.31
C VAL A 499 14.63 12.75 -3.11
N THR A 500 13.43 12.25 -2.89
CA THR A 500 13.12 11.32 -1.80
C THR A 500 12.52 10.03 -2.36
N ILE A 501 13.09 8.89 -2.00
CA ILE A 501 12.53 7.56 -2.23
C ILE A 501 11.78 7.13 -0.97
N VAL A 502 10.47 6.94 -1.08
CA VAL A 502 9.60 6.50 0.02
C VAL A 502 9.29 5.03 -0.16
N ASN A 503 9.52 4.22 0.87
CA ASN A 503 9.28 2.79 0.89
C ASN A 503 8.00 2.44 1.64
N ARG A 504 7.41 1.29 1.26
CA ARG A 504 6.24 0.71 1.95
C ARG A 504 6.63 0.07 3.25
#